data_e983d84172338e18c4b52600f666d09e
#
_entry.id   e983d84172338e18c4b52600f666d09e
#
_cell.length_a   1.000
_cell.length_b   1.000
_cell.length_c   1.000
_cell.angle_alpha   90.00
_cell.angle_beta   90.00
_cell.angle_gamma   90.00
#
_symmetry.space_group_name_H-M   'P 1'
#
loop_
_entity.id
_entity.type
_entity.pdbx_description
1 polymer ?
#
loop_
_entity_poly.entity_id
_entity_poly.type
_entity_poly.pdbx_seq_one_letter_code
_entity_poly.pdbx_strand_id
1 'polypeptide(L)'
;NNSDINRVIKDTAASFEGPCNARNIVLDLTFSNDVQMVYADLGKIQQVLYNLIDNAIKFSHENSVIYIQTVLRYEKVFVSVKDTGIGIPRENIKKIWDRFYKSDTSRGKDKKGTGLGLAIVKEIIQAHGENIDVVSTAGVGTEFIFTLPKAANL
;
A
#
# COMPACT_ATOMS: atom_id res chain seq x y z
N ASN A 1 -7.64 -17.88 5.92
CA ASN A 1 -9.05 -17.51 6.02
C ASN A 1 -9.52 -16.80 4.77
N ASN A 2 -10.78 -17.01 4.39
CA ASN A 2 -11.38 -16.29 3.26
C ASN A 2 -11.90 -14.94 3.75
N SER A 3 -11.54 -13.88 3.05
CA SER A 3 -11.93 -12.52 3.41
C SER A 3 -12.18 -11.68 2.17
N ASP A 4 -13.08 -10.71 2.27
CA ASP A 4 -13.32 -9.74 1.20
C ASP A 4 -12.26 -8.63 1.30
N ILE A 5 -11.29 -8.66 0.39
CA ILE A 5 -10.21 -7.67 0.38
C ILE A 5 -10.73 -6.25 0.16
N ASN A 6 -11.78 -6.09 -0.64
CA ASN A 6 -12.36 -4.77 -0.89
C ASN A 6 -12.88 -4.15 0.41
N ARG A 7 -13.51 -4.96 1.27
CA ARG A 7 -13.98 -4.50 2.57
C ARG A 7 -12.84 -4.08 3.47
N VAL A 8 -11.76 -4.87 3.50
CA VAL A 8 -10.57 -4.55 4.30
C VAL A 8 -9.97 -3.22 3.84
N ILE A 9 -9.89 -3.01 2.53
CA ILE A 9 -9.38 -1.75 1.98
C ILE A 9 -10.25 -0.57 2.38
N LYS A 10 -11.58 -0.71 2.26
CA LYS A 10 -12.51 0.36 2.64
C LYS A 10 -12.36 0.73 4.12
N ASP A 11 -12.31 -0.27 4.99
CA ASP A 11 -12.22 -0.06 6.42
C ASP A 11 -10.87 0.58 6.79
N THR A 12 -9.78 0.13 6.18
CA THR A 12 -8.45 0.70 6.42
C THR A 12 -8.38 2.14 5.93
N ALA A 13 -8.89 2.41 4.72
CA ALA A 13 -8.91 3.76 4.16
C ALA A 13 -9.71 4.72 5.04
N ALA A 14 -10.83 4.28 5.59
CA ALA A 14 -11.64 5.09 6.48
C ALA A 14 -10.89 5.57 7.71
N SER A 15 -9.92 4.78 8.19
CA SER A 15 -9.12 5.15 9.36
C SER A 15 -8.16 6.32 9.10
N PHE A 16 -7.92 6.66 7.83
CA PHE A 16 -7.06 7.76 7.42
C PHE A 16 -7.81 9.03 7.04
N GLU A 17 -9.12 9.11 7.30
CA GLU A 17 -9.93 10.26 6.91
C GLU A 17 -9.38 11.56 7.48
N GLY A 18 -9.01 11.57 8.76
CA GLY A 18 -8.46 12.76 9.42
C GLY A 18 -7.18 13.28 8.74
N PRO A 19 -6.13 12.45 8.66
CA PRO A 19 -4.89 12.86 7.99
C PRO A 19 -5.08 13.29 6.54
N CYS A 20 -5.96 12.62 5.81
CA CYS A 20 -6.24 12.97 4.41
C CYS A 20 -6.96 14.32 4.32
N ASN A 21 -7.96 14.56 5.15
CA ASN A 21 -8.69 15.83 5.14
C ASN A 21 -7.77 17.00 5.49
N ALA A 22 -6.86 16.80 6.45
CA ALA A 22 -5.92 17.85 6.86
C ALA A 22 -5.03 18.33 5.72
N ARG A 23 -4.76 17.48 4.73
CA ARG A 23 -3.87 17.80 3.60
C ARG A 23 -4.60 17.83 2.26
N ASN A 24 -5.92 17.73 2.28
CA ASN A 24 -6.76 17.66 1.08
C ASN A 24 -6.28 16.55 0.12
N ILE A 25 -6.07 15.37 0.67
CA ILE A 25 -5.73 14.16 -0.09
C ILE A 25 -6.98 13.30 -0.21
N VAL A 26 -7.27 12.85 -1.42
CA VAL A 26 -8.40 11.95 -1.69
C VAL A 26 -7.87 10.54 -1.88
N LEU A 27 -8.48 9.57 -1.19
CA LEU A 27 -8.23 8.16 -1.43
C LEU A 27 -9.29 7.67 -2.43
N ASP A 28 -8.86 7.39 -3.66
CA ASP A 28 -9.74 6.93 -4.74
C ASP A 28 -9.68 5.41 -4.79
N LEU A 29 -10.78 4.75 -4.41
CA LEU A 29 -10.87 3.29 -4.36
C LEU A 29 -11.59 2.77 -5.60
N THR A 30 -10.93 1.90 -6.35
CA THR A 30 -11.50 1.28 -7.57
C THR A 30 -11.33 -0.23 -7.48
N PHE A 31 -12.43 -0.95 -7.58
CA PHE A 31 -12.43 -2.41 -7.48
C PHE A 31 -13.01 -3.02 -8.75
N SER A 32 -12.38 -4.09 -9.26
CA SER A 32 -12.88 -4.77 -10.45
C SER A 32 -14.17 -5.55 -10.20
N ASN A 33 -14.44 -5.90 -8.94
CA ASN A 33 -15.67 -6.58 -8.52
C ASN A 33 -16.17 -5.94 -7.23
N ASP A 34 -17.47 -6.00 -6.97
CA ASP A 34 -18.04 -5.45 -5.72
C ASP A 34 -17.48 -6.16 -4.48
N VAL A 35 -17.38 -7.47 -4.56
CA VAL A 35 -16.81 -8.31 -3.52
C VAL A 35 -15.66 -9.10 -4.13
N GLN A 36 -14.52 -9.10 -3.48
CA GLN A 36 -13.37 -9.87 -3.95
C GLN A 36 -12.81 -10.69 -2.80
N MET A 37 -13.12 -11.99 -2.82
CA MET A 37 -12.64 -12.90 -1.78
C MET A 37 -11.20 -13.33 -2.06
N VAL A 38 -10.39 -13.28 -1.01
CA VAL A 38 -8.99 -13.73 -1.03
C VAL A 38 -8.76 -14.70 0.12
N TYR A 39 -7.76 -15.56 -0.04
CA TYR A 39 -7.30 -16.44 1.05
C TYR A 39 -6.06 -15.84 1.68
N ALA A 40 -6.20 -15.31 2.90
CA ALA A 40 -5.13 -14.59 3.56
C ALA A 40 -5.37 -14.46 5.05
N ASP A 41 -4.32 -14.13 5.79
CA ASP A 41 -4.41 -13.74 7.19
C ASP A 41 -4.89 -12.29 7.24
N LEU A 42 -6.13 -12.07 7.64
CA LEU A 42 -6.78 -10.77 7.62
C LEU A 42 -6.01 -9.71 8.42
N GLY A 43 -5.59 -10.06 9.64
CA GLY A 43 -4.87 -9.09 10.48
C GLY A 43 -3.54 -8.68 9.87
N LYS A 44 -2.84 -9.61 9.25
CA LYS A 44 -1.57 -9.31 8.59
C LYS A 44 -1.76 -8.46 7.35
N ILE A 45 -2.77 -8.76 6.54
CA ILE A 45 -3.04 -7.98 5.33
C ILE A 45 -3.53 -6.58 5.70
N GLN A 46 -4.30 -6.44 6.77
CA GLN A 46 -4.69 -5.13 7.27
C GLN A 46 -3.46 -4.29 7.65
N GLN A 47 -2.46 -4.90 8.26
CA GLN A 47 -1.21 -4.23 8.58
C GLN A 47 -0.45 -3.80 7.32
N VAL A 48 -0.43 -4.65 6.29
CA VAL A 48 0.18 -4.31 4.99
C VAL A 48 -0.50 -3.07 4.40
N LEU A 49 -1.83 -3.08 4.34
CA LEU A 49 -2.60 -1.97 3.78
C LEU A 49 -2.39 -0.69 4.59
N TYR A 50 -2.43 -0.79 5.91
CA TYR A 50 -2.18 0.36 6.77
C TYR A 50 -0.82 0.98 6.45
N ASN A 51 0.23 0.16 6.40
CA ASN A 51 1.58 0.65 6.16
C ASN A 51 1.74 1.27 4.76
N LEU A 52 1.15 0.65 3.74
CA LEU A 52 1.23 1.19 2.38
C LEU A 52 0.46 2.50 2.22
N ILE A 53 -0.73 2.59 2.80
CA ILE A 53 -1.55 3.81 2.73
C ILE A 53 -0.89 4.93 3.55
N ASP A 54 -0.43 4.62 4.75
CA ASP A 54 0.28 5.59 5.58
C ASP A 54 1.51 6.15 4.85
N ASN A 55 2.28 5.27 4.25
CA ASN A 55 3.46 5.66 3.46
C ASN A 55 3.09 6.56 2.28
N ALA A 56 2.03 6.20 1.55
CA ALA A 56 1.56 7.00 0.42
C ALA A 56 1.14 8.41 0.87
N ILE A 57 0.44 8.52 2.00
CA ILE A 57 0.02 9.82 2.53
C ILE A 57 1.24 10.67 2.90
N LYS A 58 2.22 10.06 3.59
CA LYS A 58 3.42 10.78 4.05
C LYS A 58 4.19 11.40 2.89
N PHE A 59 4.28 10.70 1.78
CA PHE A 59 5.09 11.15 0.63
C PHE A 59 4.30 11.81 -0.47
N SER A 60 2.99 11.95 -0.31
CA SER A 60 2.16 12.69 -1.25
C SER A 60 2.23 14.18 -1.00
N HIS A 61 1.98 14.95 -2.07
CA HIS A 61 1.77 16.40 -1.95
C HIS A 61 0.37 16.68 -1.43
N GLU A 62 0.17 17.86 -0.87
CA GLU A 62 -1.18 18.34 -0.57
C GLU A 62 -1.99 18.48 -1.84
N ASN A 63 -3.31 18.41 -1.73
CA ASN A 63 -4.24 18.56 -2.87
C ASN A 63 -4.00 17.50 -3.94
N SER A 64 -3.83 16.26 -3.55
CA SER A 64 -3.53 15.14 -4.46
C SER A 64 -4.46 13.97 -4.25
N VAL A 65 -4.30 12.95 -5.09
CA VAL A 65 -5.11 11.73 -5.05
C VAL A 65 -4.18 10.53 -4.88
N ILE A 66 -4.58 9.60 -4.03
CA ILE A 66 -3.94 8.30 -3.91
C ILE A 66 -4.93 7.27 -4.45
N TYR A 67 -4.49 6.45 -5.39
CA TYR A 67 -5.33 5.45 -6.06
C TYR A 67 -5.09 4.08 -5.44
N ILE A 68 -6.15 3.46 -4.95
CA ILE A 68 -6.10 2.11 -4.37
C ILE A 68 -7.03 1.22 -5.19
N GLN A 69 -6.48 0.16 -5.78
CA GLN A 69 -7.22 -0.66 -6.73
C GLN A 69 -7.05 -2.14 -6.44
N THR A 70 -8.09 -2.91 -6.73
CA THR A 70 -8.00 -4.36 -6.81
C THR A 70 -8.40 -4.81 -8.20
N VAL A 71 -7.61 -5.73 -8.78
CA VAL A 71 -7.86 -6.31 -10.10
C VAL A 71 -7.66 -7.81 -10.00
N LEU A 72 -8.67 -8.56 -10.43
CA LEU A 72 -8.56 -10.01 -10.52
C LEU A 72 -7.99 -10.38 -11.89
N ARG A 73 -6.86 -11.10 -11.89
CA ARG A 73 -6.26 -11.65 -13.12
C ARG A 73 -5.89 -13.10 -12.86
N TYR A 74 -6.46 -13.97 -13.68
CA TYR A 74 -6.29 -15.42 -13.51
C TYR A 74 -6.78 -15.80 -12.12
N GLU A 75 -6.00 -16.42 -11.31
CA GLU A 75 -6.40 -16.80 -9.95
C GLU A 75 -5.74 -15.92 -8.89
N LYS A 76 -5.26 -14.73 -9.29
CA LYS A 76 -4.60 -13.79 -8.37
C LYS A 76 -5.34 -12.46 -8.33
N VAL A 77 -5.41 -11.90 -7.13
CA VAL A 77 -5.92 -10.55 -6.93
C VAL A 77 -4.71 -9.63 -6.77
N PHE A 78 -4.62 -8.64 -7.65
CA PHE A 78 -3.58 -7.61 -7.61
C PHE A 78 -4.13 -6.42 -6.84
N VAL A 79 -3.42 -6.04 -5.79
CA VAL A 79 -3.78 -4.87 -4.97
C VAL A 79 -2.71 -3.82 -5.19
N SER A 80 -3.10 -2.62 -5.59
CA SER A 80 -2.14 -1.53 -5.80
C SER A 80 -2.50 -0.29 -4.98
N VAL A 81 -1.45 0.39 -4.51
CA VAL A 81 -1.54 1.68 -3.83
C VAL A 81 -0.59 2.62 -4.57
N LYS A 82 -1.14 3.63 -5.23
CA LYS A 82 -0.39 4.52 -6.10
C LYS A 82 -0.55 5.97 -5.67
N ASP A 83 0.56 6.64 -5.42
CA ASP A 83 0.58 8.08 -5.16
C ASP A 83 1.27 8.84 -6.29
N THR A 84 1.08 10.15 -6.31
CA THR A 84 1.75 11.07 -7.24
C THR A 84 2.70 11.99 -6.49
N GLY A 85 3.36 11.45 -5.47
CA GLY A 85 4.22 12.21 -4.58
C GLY A 85 5.66 12.33 -5.06
N ILE A 86 6.57 12.36 -4.10
CA ILE A 86 7.98 12.65 -4.38
C ILE A 86 8.69 11.54 -5.16
N GLY A 87 8.16 10.33 -5.15
CA GLY A 87 8.80 9.18 -5.77
C GLY A 87 10.04 8.73 -5.03
N ILE A 88 10.69 7.69 -5.58
CA ILE A 88 11.90 7.09 -5.00
C ILE A 88 13.01 7.15 -6.05
N PRO A 89 14.18 7.69 -5.72
CA PRO A 89 15.31 7.66 -6.63
C PRO A 89 15.66 6.21 -7.02
N ARG A 90 16.05 6.02 -8.28
CA ARG A 90 16.37 4.70 -8.81
C ARG A 90 17.37 3.94 -7.93
N GLU A 91 18.39 4.63 -7.46
CA GLU A 91 19.44 4.03 -6.63
C GLU A 91 18.93 3.54 -5.27
N ASN A 92 17.76 3.98 -4.85
CA ASN A 92 17.17 3.60 -3.57
C ASN A 92 16.10 2.51 -3.66
N ILE A 93 15.65 2.16 -4.87
CA ILE A 93 14.51 1.23 -5.06
C ILE A 93 14.71 -0.11 -4.33
N LYS A 94 15.92 -0.66 -4.37
CA LYS A 94 16.21 -1.92 -3.69
C LYS A 94 16.36 -1.75 -2.18
N LYS A 95 16.76 -0.57 -1.75
CA LYS A 95 17.04 -0.27 -0.34
C LYS A 95 15.80 -0.02 0.49
N ILE A 96 14.67 0.32 -0.14
CA ILE A 96 13.45 0.66 0.61
C ILE A 96 12.92 -0.51 1.45
N TRP A 97 13.30 -1.74 1.10
CA TRP A 97 12.90 -2.95 1.83
C TRP A 97 13.79 -3.25 3.03
N ASP A 98 14.90 -2.52 3.16
CA ASP A 98 15.83 -2.73 4.28
C ASP A 98 15.22 -2.19 5.57
N ARG A 99 15.52 -2.86 6.67
CA ARG A 99 15.08 -2.39 7.98
C ARG A 99 15.72 -1.04 8.29
N PHE A 100 14.95 -0.15 8.90
CA PHE A 100 15.38 1.19 9.28
C PHE A 100 15.72 2.09 8.09
N TYR A 101 15.35 1.69 6.85
CA TYR A 101 15.54 2.57 5.70
C TYR A 101 14.68 3.83 5.85
N LYS A 102 15.31 4.98 5.63
CA LYS A 102 14.63 6.27 5.50
C LYS A 102 15.35 7.07 4.43
N SER A 103 14.59 7.70 3.54
CA SER A 103 15.17 8.60 2.56
C SER A 103 15.58 9.90 3.25
N ASP A 104 16.52 10.63 2.64
CA ASP A 104 16.94 11.93 3.16
C ASP A 104 15.76 12.89 3.27
N THR A 105 14.83 12.81 2.33
CA THR A 105 13.62 13.64 2.33
C THR A 105 12.71 13.34 3.51
N SER A 106 12.60 12.07 3.91
CA SER A 106 11.69 11.66 4.99
C SER A 106 12.26 11.90 6.38
N ARG A 107 13.58 12.00 6.53
CA ARG A 107 14.23 12.15 7.84
C ARG A 107 13.75 13.36 8.62
N GLY A 108 13.55 14.47 7.93
CA GLY A 108 13.08 15.69 8.59
C GLY A 108 11.58 15.72 8.83
N LYS A 109 10.81 14.99 8.05
CA LYS A 109 9.33 14.99 8.09
C LYS A 109 8.76 13.91 8.97
N ASP A 110 9.42 12.78 9.09
CA ASP A 110 8.93 11.63 9.83
C ASP A 110 9.92 11.23 10.92
N LYS A 111 9.97 12.06 11.94
CA LYS A 111 10.82 11.78 13.11
C LYS A 111 10.32 10.60 13.93
N LYS A 112 9.03 10.24 13.76
CA LYS A 112 8.41 9.15 14.52
C LYS A 112 8.51 7.81 13.80
N GLY A 113 8.82 7.82 12.49
CA GLY A 113 8.92 6.61 11.72
C GLY A 113 10.14 5.79 12.11
N THR A 114 9.96 4.48 12.21
CA THR A 114 11.03 3.56 12.59
C THR A 114 11.81 3.03 11.39
N GLY A 115 11.31 3.21 10.17
CA GLY A 115 11.91 2.65 8.98
C GLY A 115 11.63 1.15 8.82
N LEU A 116 10.69 0.60 9.59
CA LEU A 116 10.37 -0.83 9.55
C LEU A 116 9.15 -1.17 8.69
N GLY A 117 8.33 -0.17 8.35
CA GLY A 117 7.03 -0.41 7.71
C GLY A 117 7.11 -1.22 6.42
N LEU A 118 7.99 -0.85 5.51
CA LEU A 118 8.11 -1.55 4.22
C LEU A 118 8.79 -2.92 4.37
N ALA A 119 9.75 -3.06 5.28
CA ALA A 119 10.37 -4.35 5.56
C ALA A 119 9.32 -5.34 6.09
N ILE A 120 8.46 -4.89 6.99
CA ILE A 120 7.37 -5.70 7.54
C ILE A 120 6.37 -6.08 6.44
N VAL A 121 6.01 -5.14 5.57
CA VAL A 121 5.11 -5.40 4.43
C VAL A 121 5.67 -6.54 3.58
N LYS A 122 6.93 -6.46 3.21
CA LYS A 122 7.56 -7.49 2.38
C LYS A 122 7.58 -8.84 3.08
N GLU A 123 7.92 -8.87 4.36
CA GLU A 123 7.92 -10.11 5.15
C GLU A 123 6.53 -10.77 5.17
N ILE A 124 5.48 -9.98 5.38
CA ILE A 124 4.11 -10.49 5.43
C ILE A 124 3.71 -11.08 4.08
N ILE A 125 3.94 -10.35 3.01
CA ILE A 125 3.56 -10.81 1.67
C ILE A 125 4.33 -12.07 1.28
N GLN A 126 5.62 -12.13 1.56
CA GLN A 126 6.43 -13.32 1.29
C GLN A 126 5.98 -14.52 2.14
N ALA A 127 5.58 -14.29 3.38
CA ALA A 127 5.06 -15.35 4.24
C ALA A 127 3.74 -15.93 3.70
N HIS A 128 3.00 -15.18 2.89
CA HIS A 128 1.82 -15.66 2.19
C HIS A 128 2.16 -16.41 0.90
N GLY A 129 3.44 -16.53 0.55
CA GLY A 129 3.85 -17.13 -0.72
C GLY A 129 3.57 -16.23 -1.91
N GLU A 130 3.40 -14.93 -1.67
CA GLU A 130 3.04 -13.95 -2.69
C GLU A 130 4.16 -12.94 -2.91
N ASN A 131 3.95 -12.02 -3.83
CA ASN A 131 4.96 -11.05 -4.22
C ASN A 131 4.47 -9.62 -4.04
N ILE A 132 5.41 -8.72 -3.76
CA ILE A 132 5.17 -7.28 -3.77
C ILE A 132 6.24 -6.62 -4.63
N ASP A 133 5.80 -5.69 -5.48
CA ASP A 133 6.67 -4.91 -6.35
C ASP A 133 6.46 -3.44 -6.13
N VAL A 134 7.45 -2.65 -6.52
CA VAL A 134 7.38 -1.20 -6.49
C VAL A 134 7.75 -0.65 -7.86
N VAL A 135 6.97 0.30 -8.33
CA VAL A 135 7.26 1.07 -9.55
C VAL A 135 7.28 2.53 -9.13
N SER A 136 8.39 3.20 -9.32
CA SER A 136 8.52 4.58 -8.86
C SER A 136 9.44 5.38 -9.78
N THR A 137 9.10 6.67 -9.91
CA THR A 137 9.93 7.65 -10.61
C THR A 137 10.04 8.88 -9.72
N ALA A 138 11.29 9.28 -9.43
CA ALA A 138 11.54 10.46 -8.60
C ALA A 138 10.85 11.69 -9.20
N GLY A 139 10.15 12.44 -8.37
CA GLY A 139 9.41 13.62 -8.79
C GLY A 139 8.04 13.34 -9.42
N VAL A 140 7.68 12.07 -9.62
CA VAL A 140 6.42 11.67 -10.26
C VAL A 140 5.51 10.94 -9.29
N GLY A 141 6.00 9.90 -8.63
CA GLY A 141 5.22 9.14 -7.66
C GLY A 141 5.68 7.71 -7.53
N THR A 142 4.91 6.95 -6.74
CA THR A 142 5.23 5.56 -6.38
C THR A 142 3.98 4.70 -6.40
N GLU A 143 4.12 3.50 -6.94
CA GLU A 143 3.07 2.49 -6.90
C GLU A 143 3.62 1.20 -6.29
N PHE A 144 2.95 0.71 -5.24
CA PHE A 144 3.19 -0.61 -4.68
C PHE A 144 2.10 -1.56 -5.15
N ILE A 145 2.49 -2.74 -5.61
CA ILE A 145 1.56 -3.74 -6.12
C ILE A 145 1.87 -5.08 -5.45
N PHE A 146 0.88 -5.67 -4.79
CA PHE A 146 1.07 -7.01 -4.24
C PHE A 146 -0.07 -7.93 -4.68
N THR A 147 0.17 -9.23 -4.58
CA THR A 147 -0.79 -10.25 -4.99
C THR A 147 -1.29 -11.05 -3.79
N LEU A 148 -2.52 -11.53 -3.91
CA LEU A 148 -3.11 -12.49 -2.97
C LEU A 148 -3.84 -13.56 -3.78
N PRO A 149 -3.90 -14.79 -3.29
CA PRO A 149 -4.65 -15.83 -3.99
C PRO A 149 -6.15 -15.56 -3.87
N LYS A 150 -6.84 -15.70 -5.00
CA LYS A 150 -8.29 -15.62 -5.03
C LYS A 150 -8.86 -16.78 -4.21
N ALA A 151 -9.86 -16.49 -3.41
CA ALA A 151 -10.63 -17.51 -2.69
C ALA A 151 -11.97 -17.74 -3.37
N ALA A 152 -12.56 -18.91 -3.15
CA ALA A 152 -13.87 -19.21 -3.69
C ALA A 152 -14.92 -18.30 -3.02
N ASN A 153 -15.84 -17.79 -3.84
CA ASN A 153 -17.02 -17.10 -3.33
C ASN A 153 -18.00 -18.14 -2.80
N LEU A 154 -18.45 -17.97 -1.58
CA LEU A 154 -19.42 -18.87 -0.95
C LEU A 154 -20.83 -18.33 -1.08
#